data_eb01cfbf0a2fd7c9d793d7e53f360289
#
_entry.id   eb01cfbf0a2fd7c9d793d7e53f360289
#
_cell.length_a   1.000
_cell.length_b   1.000
_cell.length_c   1.000
_cell.angle_alpha   90.00
_cell.angle_beta   90.00
_cell.angle_gamma   90.00
#
_symmetry.space_group_name_H-M   'P 1'
#
loop_
_entity.id
_entity.type
_entity.pdbx_description
1 polymer ?
#
loop_
_entity_poly.entity_id
_entity_poly.type
_entity_poly.pdbx_seq_one_letter_code
_entity_poly.pdbx_strand_id
1 'polypeptide(L)'
;MDKNFPIAPQAIGNYVTYKKIGNYVYTSGHVPITEGKKYVGKVPNDISIDEAYKAAELCAELTIATIKKHGSIQNLQPVNVIGFVNANEGFEDHAKVLNGFTDKLSEYFNEKSTRSAVGVSSLPLNVCVEVQCVFIHE
;
A
#
# COMPACT_ATOMS: atom_id res chain seq x y z
N MET A 1 2.89 14.10 -15.13
CA MET A 1 2.16 13.24 -14.20
C MET A 1 0.79 12.90 -14.76
N ASP A 2 0.38 11.66 -14.65
CA ASP A 2 -0.94 11.24 -15.08
C ASP A 2 -2.01 11.96 -14.26
N LYS A 3 -2.93 12.65 -14.95
CA LYS A 3 -4.02 13.38 -14.29
C LYS A 3 -5.00 12.45 -13.57
N ASN A 4 -4.96 11.14 -13.86
CA ASN A 4 -5.78 10.13 -13.19
C ASN A 4 -5.08 9.51 -11.97
N PHE A 5 -3.85 9.99 -11.66
CA PHE A 5 -3.13 9.49 -10.50
C PHE A 5 -3.84 9.96 -9.23
N PRO A 6 -4.00 9.09 -8.22
CA PRO A 6 -4.77 9.47 -7.03
C PRO A 6 -4.08 10.57 -6.23
N ILE A 7 -4.91 11.33 -5.51
CA ILE A 7 -4.43 12.38 -4.63
C ILE A 7 -3.90 11.74 -3.35
N ALA A 8 -2.74 12.21 -2.88
CA ALA A 8 -2.14 11.72 -1.64
C ALA A 8 -3.11 11.89 -0.47
N PRO A 9 -3.31 10.84 0.35
CA PRO A 9 -4.21 10.94 1.48
C PRO A 9 -3.65 11.82 2.58
N GLN A 10 -4.54 12.33 3.43
CA GLN A 10 -4.18 13.03 4.65
C GLN A 10 -4.18 12.05 5.82
N ALA A 11 -3.36 12.33 6.83
CA ALA A 11 -3.39 11.55 8.06
C ALA A 11 -4.74 11.72 8.76
N ILE A 12 -5.34 10.63 9.17
CA ILE A 12 -6.64 10.62 9.85
C ILE A 12 -6.48 10.47 11.38
N GLY A 13 -5.31 10.75 11.90
CA GLY A 13 -5.01 10.67 13.32
C GLY A 13 -3.76 11.47 13.65
N ASN A 14 -3.24 11.24 14.82
CA ASN A 14 -2.04 11.96 15.28
C ASN A 14 -0.78 11.26 14.78
N TYR A 15 -0.51 11.39 13.48
CA TYR A 15 0.68 10.84 12.83
C TYR A 15 0.91 11.57 11.49
N VAL A 16 2.03 11.29 10.84
CA VAL A 16 2.34 11.78 9.49
C VAL A 16 2.33 10.61 8.52
N THR A 17 2.01 10.90 7.27
CA THR A 17 1.97 9.87 6.23
C THR A 17 3.34 9.57 5.61
N TYR A 18 4.29 10.48 5.79
CA TYR A 18 5.63 10.44 5.19
C TYR A 18 6.66 10.94 6.20
N LYS A 19 7.76 10.23 6.33
CA LYS A 19 8.88 10.70 7.17
C LYS A 19 10.20 10.28 6.55
N LYS A 20 11.08 11.26 6.33
CA LYS A 20 12.43 11.00 5.86
C LYS A 20 13.43 11.12 7.01
N ILE A 21 14.25 10.10 7.20
CA ILE A 21 15.32 10.09 8.20
C ILE A 21 16.59 9.65 7.48
N GLY A 22 17.58 10.56 7.38
CA GLY A 22 18.76 10.30 6.56
C GLY A 22 18.32 10.05 5.13
N ASN A 23 18.72 8.91 4.57
CA ASN A 23 18.32 8.51 3.22
C ASN A 23 17.08 7.62 3.19
N TYR A 24 16.54 7.26 4.36
CA TYR A 24 15.36 6.40 4.44
C TYR A 24 14.07 7.20 4.43
N VAL A 25 13.08 6.65 3.75
CA VAL A 25 11.73 7.22 3.69
C VAL A 25 10.77 6.17 4.24
N TYR A 26 10.01 6.57 5.24
CA TYR A 26 8.98 5.74 5.87
C TYR A 26 7.62 6.28 5.47
N THR A 27 6.72 5.40 5.07
CA THR A 27 5.32 5.79 4.90
C THR A 27 4.48 5.11 5.97
N SER A 28 3.39 5.75 6.34
CA SER A 28 2.36 5.11 7.14
C SER A 28 1.64 4.07 6.30
N GLY A 29 0.84 3.23 6.95
CA GLY A 29 -0.02 2.30 6.24
C GLY A 29 -0.99 3.06 5.35
N HIS A 30 -1.08 2.66 4.08
CA HIS A 30 -2.03 3.23 3.12
C HIS A 30 -3.17 2.24 2.92
N VAL A 31 -4.38 2.77 2.89
CA VAL A 31 -5.62 2.00 2.72
C VAL A 31 -6.22 2.29 1.36
N PRO A 32 -6.96 1.33 0.76
CA PRO A 32 -7.45 1.47 -0.61
C PRO A 32 -8.75 2.27 -0.68
N ILE A 33 -8.65 3.55 -0.32
CA ILE A 33 -9.77 4.48 -0.36
C ILE A 33 -9.37 5.74 -1.10
N THR A 34 -10.15 6.10 -2.11
CA THR A 34 -10.04 7.40 -2.80
C THR A 34 -11.44 8.00 -2.87
N GLU A 35 -11.54 9.23 -3.35
CA GLU A 35 -12.83 9.80 -3.70
C GLU A 35 -13.47 8.92 -4.79
N GLY A 36 -14.61 8.32 -4.49
CA GLY A 36 -15.34 7.49 -5.42
C GLY A 36 -14.94 6.02 -5.47
N LYS A 37 -13.92 5.60 -4.71
CA LYS A 37 -13.50 4.19 -4.66
C LYS A 37 -13.15 3.75 -3.26
N LYS A 38 -13.64 2.58 -2.87
CA LYS A 38 -13.42 2.02 -1.54
C LYS A 38 -13.48 0.49 -1.62
N TYR A 39 -12.40 -0.17 -1.22
CA TYR A 39 -12.32 -1.64 -1.24
C TYR A 39 -12.43 -2.15 0.20
N VAL A 40 -13.58 -2.72 0.53
CA VAL A 40 -13.88 -3.14 1.91
C VAL A 40 -14.27 -4.61 1.98
N GLY A 41 -14.13 -5.17 3.16
CA GLY A 41 -14.58 -6.51 3.47
C GLY A 41 -13.46 -7.50 3.64
N LYS A 42 -13.83 -8.71 4.04
CA LYS A 42 -12.89 -9.80 4.27
C LYS A 42 -12.64 -10.59 2.99
N VAL A 43 -11.37 -10.94 2.77
CA VAL A 43 -10.93 -11.76 1.65
C VAL A 43 -10.95 -13.23 2.09
N PRO A 44 -11.54 -14.16 1.33
CA PRO A 44 -12.18 -13.98 0.02
C PRO A 44 -13.71 -13.89 0.07
N ASN A 45 -14.33 -13.92 1.25
CA ASN A 45 -15.81 -14.08 1.32
C ASN A 45 -16.55 -12.81 0.93
N ASP A 46 -16.08 -11.64 1.39
CA ASP A 46 -16.74 -10.37 1.09
C ASP A 46 -16.20 -9.74 -0.19
N ILE A 47 -14.93 -9.96 -0.47
CA ILE A 47 -14.25 -9.39 -1.62
C ILE A 47 -13.28 -10.43 -2.20
N SER A 48 -13.26 -10.57 -3.51
CA SER A 48 -12.43 -11.58 -4.18
C SER A 48 -10.95 -11.26 -4.09
N ILE A 49 -10.11 -12.27 -4.30
CA ILE A 49 -8.65 -12.10 -4.38
C ILE A 49 -8.31 -11.10 -5.48
N ASP A 50 -8.97 -11.20 -6.65
CA ASP A 50 -8.71 -10.29 -7.78
C ASP A 50 -9.03 -8.85 -7.43
N GLU A 51 -10.13 -8.60 -6.74
CA GLU A 51 -10.49 -7.26 -6.30
C GLU A 51 -9.55 -6.76 -5.22
N ALA A 52 -9.14 -7.64 -4.31
CA ALA A 52 -8.16 -7.28 -3.26
C ALA A 52 -6.79 -6.98 -3.87
N TYR A 53 -6.40 -7.67 -4.95
CA TYR A 53 -5.19 -7.35 -5.71
C TYR A 53 -5.27 -5.91 -6.24
N LYS A 54 -6.40 -5.53 -6.84
CA LYS A 54 -6.61 -4.16 -7.33
C LYS A 54 -6.58 -3.14 -6.19
N ALA A 55 -7.11 -3.53 -5.03
CA ALA A 55 -7.05 -2.68 -3.84
C ALA A 55 -5.58 -2.45 -3.42
N ALA A 56 -4.76 -3.49 -3.46
CA ALA A 56 -3.34 -3.38 -3.14
C ALA A 56 -2.59 -2.51 -4.17
N GLU A 57 -2.95 -2.59 -5.45
CA GLU A 57 -2.43 -1.69 -6.48
C GLU A 57 -2.73 -0.22 -6.13
N LEU A 58 -3.96 0.05 -5.69
CA LEU A 58 -4.36 1.40 -5.29
C LEU A 58 -3.54 1.87 -4.08
N CYS A 59 -3.29 1.00 -3.12
CA CYS A 59 -2.43 1.33 -1.97
C CYS A 59 -1.03 1.76 -2.43
N ALA A 60 -0.46 1.09 -3.44
CA ALA A 60 0.84 1.46 -3.99
C ALA A 60 0.79 2.83 -4.67
N GLU A 61 -0.24 3.09 -5.46
CA GLU A 61 -0.42 4.38 -6.12
C GLU A 61 -0.55 5.51 -5.10
N LEU A 62 -1.30 5.29 -4.02
CA LEU A 62 -1.46 6.27 -2.95
C LEU A 62 -0.14 6.49 -2.20
N THR A 63 0.64 5.44 -1.99
CA THR A 63 1.97 5.53 -1.38
C THR A 63 2.89 6.40 -2.24
N ILE A 64 2.91 6.17 -3.55
CA ILE A 64 3.72 6.94 -4.50
C ILE A 64 3.25 8.41 -4.52
N ALA A 65 1.93 8.63 -4.50
CA ALA A 65 1.37 9.99 -4.42
C ALA A 65 1.84 10.72 -3.16
N THR A 66 1.85 10.03 -2.01
CA THR A 66 2.36 10.59 -0.76
C THR A 66 3.83 10.98 -0.88
N ILE A 67 4.65 10.11 -1.46
CA ILE A 67 6.08 10.39 -1.64
C ILE A 67 6.27 11.60 -2.55
N LYS A 68 5.54 11.67 -3.66
CA LYS A 68 5.63 12.80 -4.60
C LYS A 68 5.19 14.12 -3.99
N LYS A 69 4.21 14.08 -3.08
CA LYS A 69 3.72 15.28 -2.40
C LYS A 69 4.75 15.85 -1.42
N HIS A 70 5.47 14.99 -0.72
CA HIS A 70 6.36 15.39 0.38
C HIS A 70 7.84 15.32 0.04
N GLY A 71 8.22 14.66 -1.06
CA GLY A 71 9.60 14.47 -1.45
C GLY A 71 9.73 14.11 -2.93
N SER A 72 10.65 13.21 -3.26
CA SER A 72 10.92 12.80 -4.64
C SER A 72 11.03 11.29 -4.75
N ILE A 73 10.53 10.74 -5.86
CA ILE A 73 10.75 9.32 -6.20
C ILE A 73 12.05 9.10 -6.96
N GLN A 74 12.75 10.19 -7.33
CA GLN A 74 14.00 10.07 -8.09
C GLN A 74 15.08 9.46 -7.21
N ASN A 75 15.76 8.45 -7.73
CA ASN A 75 16.79 7.69 -7.02
C ASN A 75 16.27 7.03 -5.74
N LEU A 76 14.97 6.75 -5.69
CA LEU A 76 14.34 6.07 -4.58
C LEU A 76 14.17 4.59 -4.91
N GLN A 77 14.40 3.72 -3.95
CA GLN A 77 14.15 2.29 -4.11
C GLN A 77 13.38 1.75 -2.91
N PRO A 78 12.47 0.78 -3.11
CA PRO A 78 11.77 0.16 -2.00
C PRO A 78 12.71 -0.76 -1.23
N VAL A 79 12.61 -0.74 0.09
CA VAL A 79 13.43 -1.55 0.99
C VAL A 79 12.61 -2.68 1.59
N ASN A 80 11.46 -2.36 2.17
CA ASN A 80 10.63 -3.33 2.87
C ASN A 80 9.16 -2.97 2.77
N VAL A 81 8.35 -3.97 2.46
CA VAL A 81 6.90 -3.86 2.37
C VAL A 81 6.28 -4.76 3.42
N ILE A 82 5.36 -4.22 4.21
CA ILE A 82 4.54 -5.01 5.12
C ILE A 82 3.09 -4.80 4.73
N GLY A 83 2.42 -5.90 4.35
CA GLY A 83 1.02 -5.88 3.95
C GLY A 83 0.14 -6.64 4.91
N PHE A 84 -1.01 -6.06 5.22
CA PHE A 84 -2.01 -6.62 6.12
C PHE A 84 -3.27 -6.90 5.32
N VAL A 85 -3.72 -8.15 5.33
CA VAL A 85 -4.93 -8.56 4.63
C VAL A 85 -6.03 -8.82 5.65
N ASN A 86 -7.16 -8.16 5.48
CA ASN A 86 -8.36 -8.42 6.28
C ASN A 86 -8.93 -9.75 5.77
N ALA A 87 -8.54 -10.85 6.40
CA ALA A 87 -8.73 -12.19 5.86
C ALA A 87 -9.74 -12.99 6.65
N ASN A 88 -10.51 -13.82 5.94
CA ASN A 88 -11.32 -14.84 6.60
C ASN A 88 -10.40 -15.86 7.26
N GLU A 89 -10.91 -16.50 8.30
CA GLU A 89 -10.18 -17.57 8.98
C GLU A 89 -9.82 -18.67 7.97
N GLY A 90 -8.56 -19.10 8.00
CA GLY A 90 -8.07 -20.15 7.10
C GLY A 90 -7.62 -19.65 5.72
N PHE A 91 -7.71 -18.36 5.45
CA PHE A 91 -7.20 -17.79 4.19
C PHE A 91 -5.68 -17.99 4.10
N GLU A 92 -5.19 -18.38 2.92
CA GLU A 92 -3.76 -18.68 2.74
C GLU A 92 -3.10 -17.90 1.59
N ASP A 93 -3.87 -17.15 0.82
CA ASP A 93 -3.38 -16.50 -0.41
C ASP A 93 -3.02 -15.03 -0.23
N HIS A 94 -2.47 -14.67 0.94
CA HIS A 94 -2.04 -13.30 1.25
C HIS A 94 -1.06 -12.76 0.20
N ALA A 95 -0.14 -13.60 -0.26
CA ALA A 95 0.86 -13.21 -1.25
C ALA A 95 0.21 -12.77 -2.56
N LYS A 96 -0.86 -13.43 -2.98
CA LYS A 96 -1.58 -13.09 -4.22
C LYS A 96 -2.18 -11.68 -4.11
N VAL A 97 -2.69 -11.32 -2.96
CA VAL A 97 -3.23 -9.97 -2.72
C VAL A 97 -2.11 -8.94 -2.76
N LEU A 98 -1.05 -9.17 -1.99
CA LEU A 98 0.05 -8.22 -1.89
C LEU A 98 0.87 -8.09 -3.16
N ASN A 99 0.79 -9.05 -4.07
CA ASN A 99 1.39 -8.90 -5.39
C ASN A 99 0.86 -7.66 -6.11
N GLY A 100 -0.36 -7.24 -5.85
CA GLY A 100 -0.91 -6.00 -6.42
C GLY A 100 -0.06 -4.79 -6.06
N PHE A 101 0.37 -4.70 -4.82
CA PHE A 101 1.22 -3.60 -4.35
C PHE A 101 2.63 -3.70 -4.97
N THR A 102 3.28 -4.84 -4.85
CA THR A 102 4.66 -4.99 -5.31
C THR A 102 4.79 -4.99 -6.84
N ASP A 103 3.80 -5.50 -7.56
CA ASP A 103 3.76 -5.39 -9.02
C ASP A 103 3.66 -3.92 -9.44
N LYS A 104 2.84 -3.14 -8.75
CA LYS A 104 2.70 -1.71 -9.03
C LYS A 104 4.00 -0.97 -8.73
N LEU A 105 4.69 -1.28 -7.63
CA LEU A 105 5.99 -0.68 -7.34
C LEU A 105 6.99 -0.94 -8.45
N SER A 106 6.95 -2.12 -9.07
CA SER A 106 7.87 -2.49 -10.15
C SER A 106 7.69 -1.65 -11.41
N GLU A 107 6.57 -0.94 -11.54
CA GLU A 107 6.38 0.01 -12.65
C GLU A 107 7.13 1.32 -12.43
N TYR A 108 7.54 1.61 -11.19
CA TYR A 108 8.17 2.88 -10.82
C TYR A 108 9.61 2.72 -10.34
N PHE A 109 9.98 1.56 -9.82
CA PHE A 109 11.28 1.32 -9.20
C PHE A 109 11.94 0.09 -9.81
N ASN A 110 13.28 0.14 -9.93
CA ASN A 110 14.06 -0.92 -10.56
C ASN A 110 14.34 -2.11 -9.64
N GLU A 111 14.40 -1.87 -8.33
CA GLU A 111 14.74 -2.89 -7.36
C GLU A 111 13.52 -3.44 -6.66
N LYS A 112 13.62 -4.68 -6.23
CA LYS A 112 12.56 -5.31 -5.44
C LYS A 112 12.86 -5.14 -3.96
N SER A 113 11.80 -5.13 -3.16
CA SER A 113 11.89 -5.04 -1.71
C SER A 113 11.83 -6.41 -1.05
N THR A 114 12.22 -6.47 0.21
CA THR A 114 11.76 -7.55 1.08
C THR A 114 10.28 -7.35 1.37
N ARG A 115 9.58 -8.41 1.82
CA ARG A 115 8.14 -8.31 2.01
C ARG A 115 7.63 -9.31 3.05
N SER A 116 6.66 -8.88 3.85
CA SER A 116 5.80 -9.76 4.63
C SER A 116 4.35 -9.46 4.28
N ALA A 117 3.55 -10.52 4.13
CA ALA A 117 2.11 -10.42 3.87
C ALA A 117 1.42 -11.30 4.90
N VAL A 118 0.61 -10.70 5.76
CA VAL A 118 -0.01 -11.39 6.88
C VAL A 118 -1.52 -11.10 6.93
N GLY A 119 -2.27 -12.05 7.49
CA GLY A 119 -3.69 -11.86 7.73
C GLY A 119 -3.92 -11.23 9.09
N VAL A 120 -4.94 -10.40 9.16
CA VAL A 120 -5.36 -9.74 10.41
C VAL A 120 -6.85 -9.95 10.62
N SER A 121 -7.29 -9.84 11.87
CA SER A 121 -8.70 -10.05 12.23
C SER A 121 -9.60 -8.89 11.78
N SER A 122 -9.05 -7.69 11.65
CA SER A 122 -9.78 -6.51 11.18
C SER A 122 -8.81 -5.44 10.74
N LEU A 123 -9.29 -4.50 9.93
CA LEU A 123 -8.55 -3.32 9.52
C LEU A 123 -9.41 -2.07 9.71
N PRO A 124 -8.79 -0.90 9.86
CA PRO A 124 -9.54 0.36 9.97
C PRO A 124 -10.50 0.53 8.79
N LEU A 125 -11.70 1.05 9.07
CA LEU A 125 -12.72 1.32 8.06
C LEU A 125 -13.15 0.07 7.30
N ASN A 126 -12.86 -1.11 7.84
CA ASN A 126 -13.16 -2.41 7.23
C ASN A 126 -12.53 -2.59 5.84
N VAL A 127 -11.42 -1.91 5.56
CA VAL A 127 -10.74 -2.10 4.27
C VAL A 127 -10.20 -3.52 4.15
N CYS A 128 -10.02 -4.01 2.92
CA CYS A 128 -9.59 -5.39 2.70
C CYS A 128 -8.07 -5.57 2.82
N VAL A 129 -7.31 -4.49 2.66
CA VAL A 129 -5.85 -4.54 2.72
C VAL A 129 -5.30 -3.19 3.19
N GLU A 130 -4.16 -3.23 3.87
CA GLU A 130 -3.42 -2.02 4.26
C GLU A 130 -1.94 -2.33 4.10
N VAL A 131 -1.16 -1.37 3.57
CA VAL A 131 0.24 -1.63 3.25
C VAL A 131 1.11 -0.46 3.67
N GLN A 132 2.23 -0.76 4.34
CA GLN A 132 3.27 0.22 4.64
C GLN A 132 4.56 -0.16 3.95
N CYS A 133 5.39 0.83 3.67
CA CYS A 133 6.62 0.60 2.93
C CYS A 133 7.74 1.51 3.44
N VAL A 134 8.96 0.97 3.42
CA VAL A 134 10.18 1.73 3.68
C VAL A 134 10.96 1.80 2.38
N PHE A 135 11.46 2.99 2.06
CA PHE A 135 12.27 3.26 0.86
C PHE A 135 13.62 3.84 1.26
N ILE A 136 14.54 3.88 0.32
CA ILE A 136 15.84 4.51 0.51
C ILE A 136 16.21 5.32 -0.74
N HIS A 137 16.77 6.52 -0.54
CA HIS A 137 17.39 7.30 -1.62
C HIS A 137 18.83 6.82 -1.81
N GLU A 138 19.13 6.43 -3.01
CA GLU A 138 20.50 6.02 -3.40
C GLU A 138 21.35 7.17 -3.91
#